data_2aa8218c61794b1219b7c263e27320d7
#
_entry.id   2aa8218c61794b1219b7c263e27320d7
#
_cell.length_a   1.000
_cell.length_b   1.000
_cell.length_c   1.000
_cell.angle_alpha   90.00
_cell.angle_beta   90.00
_cell.angle_gamma   90.00
#
_symmetry.space_group_name_H-M   'P 1'
#
loop_
_entity.id
_entity.type
_entity.pdbx_description
1 polymer ?
#
loop_
_entity_poly.entity_id
_entity_poly.type
_entity_poly.pdbx_seq_one_letter_code
_entity_poly.pdbx_strand_id
1 'polypeptide(L)'
;MCSMKKKIFTIPNLLSLFRLLLIPLIIWLFCAKENTLLAIAVMLLSGLTDIVDGYIARRFNMVSDLGKILDPIADKLTQAAVLICVALRFVPVRFLFAFMVVKEISMGIAGLAVIHRTSIITGAHWHGKLCTVTLYFVMLAHMFFFSTMTQAVSAILCALCALVMLSSLLLYLREDMHMLRQNQKE
;
A
#
# COMPACT_ATOMS: atom_id res chain seq x y z
N MET A 1 23.32 27.59 -7.08
CA MET A 1 22.77 26.42 -7.82
C MET A 1 23.61 25.21 -7.42
N CYS A 2 23.17 24.46 -6.42
CA CYS A 2 23.84 23.26 -5.95
C CYS A 2 23.37 22.10 -6.83
N SER A 3 24.27 21.53 -7.64
CA SER A 3 24.01 20.37 -8.49
C SER A 3 23.65 19.18 -7.59
N MET A 4 22.36 18.90 -7.42
CA MET A 4 21.92 17.65 -6.82
C MET A 4 22.23 16.51 -7.80
N LYS A 5 23.39 15.87 -7.63
CA LYS A 5 23.67 14.58 -8.28
C LYS A 5 22.52 13.63 -7.91
N LYS A 6 21.69 13.29 -8.88
CA LYS A 6 20.67 12.27 -8.76
C LYS A 6 21.35 10.95 -8.41
N LYS A 7 21.48 10.63 -7.13
CA LYS A 7 21.93 9.31 -6.69
C LYS A 7 20.77 8.33 -6.96
N ILE A 8 20.76 7.75 -8.15
CA ILE A 8 19.76 6.76 -8.59
C ILE A 8 19.95 5.45 -7.80
N PHE A 9 21.21 5.07 -7.54
CA PHE A 9 21.55 3.89 -6.77
C PHE A 9 21.78 4.24 -5.30
N THR A 10 20.70 4.14 -4.52
CA THR A 10 20.75 4.20 -3.05
C THR A 10 20.31 2.87 -2.47
N ILE A 11 20.75 2.54 -1.26
CA ILE A 11 20.35 1.30 -0.57
C ILE A 11 18.82 1.18 -0.48
N PRO A 12 18.06 2.24 -0.11
CA PRO A 12 16.59 2.17 -0.13
C PRO A 12 16.01 1.81 -1.50
N ASN A 13 16.47 2.45 -2.58
CA ASN A 13 15.97 2.14 -3.92
C ASN A 13 16.23 0.67 -4.33
N LEU A 14 17.37 0.11 -3.92
CA LEU A 14 17.68 -1.29 -4.17
C LEU A 14 16.72 -2.23 -3.40
N LEU A 15 16.38 -1.89 -2.16
CA LEU A 15 15.43 -2.66 -1.35
C LEU A 15 14.00 -2.57 -1.92
N SER A 16 13.58 -1.42 -2.44
CA SER A 16 12.28 -1.28 -3.12
C SER A 16 12.24 -2.09 -4.42
N LEU A 17 13.36 -2.12 -5.19
CA LEU A 17 13.46 -2.98 -6.38
C LEU A 17 13.45 -4.46 -6.01
N PHE A 18 14.16 -4.85 -4.96
CA PHE A 18 14.12 -6.22 -4.42
C PHE A 18 12.70 -6.63 -4.05
N ARG A 19 11.92 -5.75 -3.43
CA ARG A 19 10.51 -5.99 -3.12
C ARG A 19 9.67 -6.25 -4.37
N LEU A 20 9.89 -5.50 -5.45
CA LEU A 20 9.23 -5.78 -6.73
C LEU A 20 9.56 -7.16 -7.30
N LEU A 21 10.80 -7.62 -7.12
CA LEU A 21 11.20 -8.98 -7.52
C LEU A 21 10.59 -10.08 -6.63
N LEU A 22 10.22 -9.77 -5.40
CA LEU A 22 9.52 -10.72 -4.52
C LEU A 22 8.06 -10.94 -4.94
N ILE A 23 7.43 -10.02 -5.65
CA ILE A 23 6.03 -10.16 -6.09
C ILE A 23 5.80 -11.42 -6.91
N PRO A 24 6.51 -11.66 -8.03
CA PRO A 24 6.32 -12.89 -8.81
C PRO A 24 6.66 -14.14 -8.01
N LEU A 25 7.60 -14.08 -7.06
CA LEU A 25 7.92 -15.19 -6.17
C LEU A 25 6.74 -15.51 -5.23
N ILE A 26 6.10 -14.50 -4.64
CA ILE A 26 4.90 -14.67 -3.79
C ILE A 26 3.78 -15.33 -4.60
N ILE A 27 3.49 -14.82 -5.80
CA ILE A 27 2.46 -15.36 -6.69
C ILE A 27 2.77 -16.82 -7.04
N TRP A 28 4.00 -17.13 -7.40
CA TRP A 28 4.41 -18.47 -7.76
C TRP A 28 4.31 -19.47 -6.59
N LEU A 29 4.78 -19.06 -5.41
CA LEU A 29 4.70 -19.89 -4.20
C LEU A 29 3.24 -20.15 -3.78
N PHE A 30 2.40 -19.15 -3.86
CA PHE A 30 1.02 -19.21 -3.43
C PHE A 30 0.13 -19.96 -4.44
N CYS A 31 0.20 -19.59 -5.72
CA CYS A 31 -0.71 -20.11 -6.75
C CYS A 31 -0.20 -21.38 -7.44
N ALA A 32 1.11 -21.52 -7.69
CA ALA A 32 1.66 -22.64 -8.45
C ALA A 32 2.20 -23.78 -7.55
N LYS A 33 2.78 -23.44 -6.40
CA LYS A 33 3.32 -24.42 -5.47
C LYS A 33 2.40 -24.73 -4.30
N GLU A 34 1.30 -24.00 -4.15
CA GLU A 34 0.35 -24.12 -3.04
C GLU A 34 1.04 -24.07 -1.65
N ASN A 35 2.24 -23.51 -1.60
CA ASN A 35 3.03 -23.40 -0.38
C ASN A 35 2.73 -22.08 0.33
N THR A 36 1.57 -22.03 0.96
CA THR A 36 1.04 -20.85 1.63
C THR A 36 1.99 -20.33 2.71
N LEU A 37 2.66 -21.22 3.46
CA LEU A 37 3.55 -20.82 4.55
C LEU A 37 4.78 -20.07 4.03
N LEU A 38 5.41 -20.57 2.96
CA LEU A 38 6.54 -19.86 2.32
C LEU A 38 6.09 -18.54 1.68
N ALA A 39 4.92 -18.50 1.05
CA ALA A 39 4.38 -17.27 0.50
C ALA A 39 4.16 -16.20 1.58
N ILE A 40 3.62 -16.58 2.75
CA ILE A 40 3.48 -15.70 3.92
C ILE A 40 4.85 -15.22 4.41
N ALA A 41 5.84 -16.12 4.54
CA ALA A 41 7.17 -15.75 4.98
C ALA A 41 7.83 -14.73 4.04
N VAL A 42 7.71 -14.91 2.72
CA VAL A 42 8.22 -13.97 1.71
C VAL A 42 7.46 -12.63 1.76
N MET A 43 6.14 -12.65 1.98
CA MET A 43 5.34 -11.44 2.15
C MET A 43 5.73 -10.66 3.40
N LEU A 44 5.96 -11.35 4.53
CA LEU A 44 6.45 -10.71 5.77
C LEU A 44 7.86 -10.14 5.59
N LEU A 45 8.74 -10.87 4.89
CA LEU A 45 10.06 -10.37 4.54
C LEU A 45 9.96 -9.09 3.68
N SER A 46 9.07 -9.07 2.70
CA SER A 46 8.80 -7.89 1.87
C SER A 46 8.35 -6.68 2.72
N GLY A 47 7.42 -6.89 3.66
CA GLY A 47 6.97 -5.82 4.57
C GLY A 47 8.08 -5.36 5.54
N LEU A 48 8.93 -6.28 6.01
CA LEU A 48 10.05 -5.94 6.88
C LEU A 48 11.10 -5.11 6.13
N THR A 49 11.40 -5.45 4.88
CA THR A 49 12.33 -4.66 4.04
C THR A 49 11.83 -3.24 3.82
N ASP A 50 10.50 -3.01 3.71
CA ASP A 50 9.89 -1.68 3.63
C ASP A 50 10.12 -0.82 4.89
N ILE A 51 10.01 -1.44 6.06
CA ILE A 51 10.29 -0.74 7.33
C ILE A 51 11.78 -0.37 7.42
N VAL A 52 12.65 -1.29 7.01
CA VAL A 52 14.10 -1.13 7.10
C VAL A 52 14.59 -0.08 6.11
N ASP A 53 14.11 -0.08 4.86
CA ASP A 53 14.53 0.92 3.87
C ASP A 53 14.06 2.33 4.24
N GLY A 54 12.82 2.47 4.73
CA GLY A 54 12.32 3.74 5.25
C GLY A 54 13.09 4.24 6.47
N TYR A 55 13.56 3.36 7.35
CA TYR A 55 14.42 3.72 8.47
C TYR A 55 15.81 4.18 8.01
N ILE A 56 16.44 3.41 7.10
CA ILE A 56 17.76 3.73 6.53
C ILE A 56 17.71 5.06 5.77
N ALA A 57 16.71 5.27 4.92
CA ALA A 57 16.53 6.49 4.15
C ALA A 57 16.50 7.74 5.03
N ARG A 58 15.78 7.68 6.16
CA ARG A 58 15.66 8.80 7.11
C ARG A 58 16.93 8.99 7.93
N ARG A 59 17.52 7.90 8.45
CA ARG A 59 18.69 7.99 9.34
C ARG A 59 19.96 8.44 8.63
N PHE A 60 20.15 8.05 7.37
CA PHE A 60 21.34 8.34 6.59
C PHE A 60 21.14 9.45 5.56
N ASN A 61 20.00 10.15 5.57
CA ASN A 61 19.67 11.22 4.61
C ASN A 61 19.81 10.76 3.13
N MET A 62 19.48 9.48 2.86
CA MET A 62 19.57 8.84 1.54
C MET A 62 18.22 8.85 0.78
N VAL A 63 17.39 9.84 1.06
CA VAL A 63 16.10 10.00 0.38
C VAL A 63 16.36 10.43 -1.06
N SER A 64 15.97 9.59 -2.02
CA SER A 64 16.03 9.89 -3.46
C SER A 64 14.63 10.21 -4.00
N ASP A 65 14.57 11.03 -5.06
CA ASP A 65 13.29 11.33 -5.71
C ASP A 65 12.67 10.09 -6.37
N LEU A 66 13.50 9.16 -6.85
CA LEU A 66 13.06 7.85 -7.35
C LEU A 66 12.49 6.98 -6.23
N GLY A 67 13.13 6.92 -5.04
CA GLY A 67 12.64 6.14 -3.91
C GLY A 67 11.26 6.60 -3.46
N LYS A 68 11.04 7.91 -3.35
CA LYS A 68 9.74 8.48 -2.98
C LYS A 68 8.57 8.02 -3.87
N ILE A 69 8.86 7.64 -5.12
CA ILE A 69 7.87 7.13 -6.08
C ILE A 69 7.84 5.61 -6.07
N LEU A 70 9.03 4.97 -6.03
CA LEU A 70 9.16 3.52 -6.14
C LEU A 70 8.59 2.78 -4.93
N ASP A 71 8.80 3.31 -3.71
CA ASP A 71 8.32 2.69 -2.47
C ASP A 71 6.79 2.55 -2.43
N PRO A 72 5.98 3.64 -2.63
CA PRO A 72 4.54 3.50 -2.68
C PRO A 72 4.05 2.58 -3.80
N ILE A 73 4.72 2.56 -4.95
CA ILE A 73 4.35 1.70 -6.07
C ILE A 73 4.61 0.24 -5.71
N ALA A 74 5.78 -0.09 -5.17
CA ALA A 74 6.13 -1.45 -4.79
C ALA A 74 5.17 -1.99 -3.71
N ASP A 75 4.83 -1.18 -2.70
CA ASP A 75 3.85 -1.54 -1.67
C ASP A 75 2.47 -1.85 -2.26
N LYS A 76 1.94 -0.95 -3.11
CA LYS A 76 0.62 -1.13 -3.73
C LYS A 76 0.58 -2.32 -4.70
N LEU A 77 1.65 -2.56 -5.45
CA LEU A 77 1.74 -3.73 -6.33
C LEU A 77 1.79 -5.03 -5.54
N THR A 78 2.50 -5.07 -4.41
CA THR A 78 2.52 -6.24 -3.53
C THR A 78 1.13 -6.52 -2.96
N GLN A 79 0.43 -5.50 -2.44
CA GLN A 79 -0.94 -5.62 -1.95
C GLN A 79 -1.89 -6.12 -3.05
N ALA A 80 -1.83 -5.52 -4.24
CA ALA A 80 -2.66 -5.91 -5.38
C ALA A 80 -2.41 -7.36 -5.79
N ALA A 81 -1.15 -7.79 -5.89
CA ALA A 81 -0.78 -9.14 -6.27
C ALA A 81 -1.34 -10.19 -5.30
N VAL A 82 -1.18 -9.98 -4.00
CA VAL A 82 -1.69 -10.90 -2.97
C VAL A 82 -3.22 -10.91 -2.96
N LEU A 83 -3.88 -9.75 -3.05
CA LEU A 83 -5.34 -9.67 -3.10
C LEU A 83 -5.90 -10.37 -4.33
N ILE A 84 -5.26 -10.25 -5.50
CA ILE A 84 -5.68 -10.97 -6.71
C ILE A 84 -5.57 -12.49 -6.50
N CYS A 85 -4.46 -12.99 -5.94
CA CYS A 85 -4.30 -14.41 -5.66
C CYS A 85 -5.37 -14.94 -4.69
N VAL A 86 -5.66 -14.21 -3.61
CA VAL A 86 -6.68 -14.58 -2.64
C VAL A 86 -8.09 -14.46 -3.23
N ALA A 87 -8.34 -13.47 -4.09
CA ALA A 87 -9.61 -13.25 -4.78
C ALA A 87 -10.02 -14.37 -5.75
N LEU A 88 -9.06 -15.21 -6.18
CA LEU A 88 -9.38 -16.39 -6.98
C LEU A 88 -10.30 -17.35 -6.21
N ARG A 89 -10.15 -17.46 -4.89
CA ARG A 89 -10.94 -18.35 -4.04
C ARG A 89 -12.07 -17.61 -3.31
N PHE A 90 -11.84 -16.40 -2.83
CA PHE A 90 -12.77 -15.66 -1.97
C PHE A 90 -13.45 -14.53 -2.73
N VAL A 91 -14.75 -14.68 -2.99
CA VAL A 91 -15.55 -13.66 -3.69
C VAL A 91 -15.54 -12.30 -2.96
N PRO A 92 -15.67 -12.22 -1.60
CA PRO A 92 -15.64 -10.94 -0.90
C PRO A 92 -14.35 -10.16 -1.13
N VAL A 93 -13.22 -10.85 -1.31
CA VAL A 93 -11.92 -10.20 -1.57
C VAL A 93 -11.88 -9.50 -2.93
N ARG A 94 -12.64 -9.95 -3.92
CA ARG A 94 -12.77 -9.28 -5.22
C ARG A 94 -13.36 -7.87 -5.07
N PHE A 95 -14.40 -7.75 -4.24
CA PHE A 95 -15.01 -6.46 -3.94
C PHE A 95 -14.08 -5.56 -3.12
N LEU A 96 -13.37 -6.14 -2.14
CA LEU A 96 -12.37 -5.41 -1.36
C LEU A 96 -11.23 -4.88 -2.25
N PHE A 97 -10.74 -5.70 -3.19
CA PHE A 97 -9.73 -5.29 -4.15
C PHE A 97 -10.21 -4.16 -5.06
N ALA A 98 -11.42 -4.29 -5.64
CA ALA A 98 -12.00 -3.23 -6.45
C ALA A 98 -12.15 -1.91 -5.66
N PHE A 99 -12.62 -2.00 -4.41
CA PHE A 99 -12.75 -0.85 -3.53
C PHE A 99 -11.39 -0.22 -3.20
N MET A 100 -10.34 -1.04 -2.96
CA MET A 100 -8.97 -0.55 -2.76
C MET A 100 -8.50 0.26 -3.98
N VAL A 101 -8.69 -0.27 -5.19
CA VAL A 101 -8.26 0.43 -6.42
C VAL A 101 -8.99 1.76 -6.57
N VAL A 102 -10.30 1.78 -6.40
CA VAL A 102 -11.11 3.02 -6.47
C VAL A 102 -10.64 4.03 -5.43
N LYS A 103 -10.41 3.60 -4.20
CA LYS A 103 -9.89 4.45 -3.11
C LYS A 103 -8.53 5.06 -3.47
N GLU A 104 -7.58 4.26 -3.93
CA GLU A 104 -6.22 4.74 -4.27
C GLU A 104 -6.26 5.74 -5.43
N ILE A 105 -7.07 5.48 -6.46
CA ILE A 105 -7.26 6.40 -7.59
C ILE A 105 -7.89 7.72 -7.09
N SER A 106 -8.93 7.64 -6.26
CA SER A 106 -9.62 8.82 -5.73
C SER A 106 -8.69 9.69 -4.89
N MET A 107 -7.87 9.08 -4.03
CA MET A 107 -6.87 9.79 -3.22
C MET A 107 -5.76 10.38 -4.09
N GLY A 108 -5.32 9.66 -5.12
CA GLY A 108 -4.32 10.17 -6.07
C GLY A 108 -4.82 11.42 -6.82
N ILE A 109 -6.05 11.39 -7.31
CA ILE A 109 -6.67 12.53 -8.01
C ILE A 109 -6.85 13.71 -7.05
N ALA A 110 -7.37 13.48 -5.84
CA ALA A 110 -7.57 14.54 -4.84
C ALA A 110 -6.24 15.18 -4.42
N GLY A 111 -5.22 14.37 -4.13
CA GLY A 111 -3.88 14.86 -3.78
C GLY A 111 -3.23 15.67 -4.92
N LEU A 112 -3.34 15.23 -6.17
CA LEU A 112 -2.85 16.00 -7.32
C LEU A 112 -3.59 17.34 -7.47
N ALA A 113 -4.90 17.37 -7.24
CA ALA A 113 -5.69 18.62 -7.29
C ALA A 113 -5.26 19.61 -6.20
N VAL A 114 -4.97 19.12 -4.97
CA VAL A 114 -4.44 19.94 -3.88
C VAL A 114 -3.07 20.49 -4.24
N ILE A 115 -2.13 19.66 -4.66
CA ILE A 115 -0.76 20.09 -5.04
C ILE A 115 -0.81 21.15 -6.15
N HIS A 116 -1.65 20.94 -7.16
CA HIS A 116 -1.75 21.87 -8.29
C HIS A 116 -2.30 23.25 -7.89
N ARG A 117 -3.18 23.31 -6.87
CA ARG A 117 -3.81 24.58 -6.45
C ARG A 117 -3.09 25.28 -5.31
N THR A 118 -2.47 24.52 -4.40
CA THR A 118 -1.90 25.08 -3.16
C THR A 118 -0.36 25.02 -3.13
N SER A 119 0.26 24.25 -4.04
CA SER A 119 1.70 23.94 -4.03
C SER A 119 2.18 23.30 -2.70
N ILE A 120 1.24 22.87 -1.84
CA ILE A 120 1.53 22.25 -0.54
C ILE A 120 1.46 20.74 -0.72
N ILE A 121 2.51 20.03 -0.31
CA ILE A 121 2.54 18.57 -0.27
C ILE A 121 2.02 18.14 1.09
N THR A 122 0.85 17.52 1.13
CA THR A 122 0.28 16.95 2.35
C THR A 122 1.05 15.71 2.80
N GLY A 123 1.39 15.67 4.07
CA GLY A 123 2.08 14.51 4.66
C GLY A 123 1.15 13.30 4.83
N ALA A 124 1.76 12.12 5.08
CA ALA A 124 1.02 10.91 5.36
C ALA A 124 0.30 11.00 6.71
N HIS A 125 -1.04 10.90 6.71
CA HIS A 125 -1.86 10.92 7.92
C HIS A 125 -1.89 9.54 8.60
N TRP A 126 -2.09 9.52 9.92
CA TRP A 126 -2.10 8.30 10.72
C TRP A 126 -3.22 7.31 10.34
N HIS A 127 -4.40 7.81 9.91
CA HIS A 127 -5.51 6.98 9.45
C HIS A 127 -5.19 6.19 8.16
N GLY A 128 -4.33 6.73 7.29
CA GLY A 128 -3.81 5.99 6.14
C GLY A 128 -2.93 4.81 6.56
N LYS A 129 -2.10 4.99 7.60
CA LYS A 129 -1.29 3.90 8.16
C LYS A 129 -2.15 2.79 8.77
N LEU A 130 -3.19 3.16 9.52
CA LEU A 130 -4.14 2.20 10.08
C LEU A 130 -4.83 1.37 8.98
N CYS A 131 -5.25 2.03 7.89
CA CYS A 131 -5.83 1.38 6.74
C CYS A 131 -4.89 0.32 6.13
N THR A 132 -3.63 0.67 5.92
CA THR A 132 -2.61 -0.24 5.37
C THR A 132 -2.36 -1.42 6.30
N VAL A 133 -2.21 -1.20 7.60
CA VAL A 133 -2.02 -2.26 8.61
C VAL A 133 -3.22 -3.21 8.63
N THR A 134 -4.44 -2.68 8.62
CA THR A 134 -5.67 -3.50 8.59
C THR A 134 -5.73 -4.35 7.34
N LEU A 135 -5.39 -3.79 6.17
CA LEU A 135 -5.36 -4.52 4.92
C LEU A 135 -4.34 -5.67 4.94
N TYR A 136 -3.11 -5.41 5.42
CA TYR A 136 -2.09 -6.45 5.59
C TYR A 136 -2.56 -7.56 6.53
N PHE A 137 -3.21 -7.21 7.65
CA PHE A 137 -3.77 -8.19 8.57
C PHE A 137 -4.82 -9.08 7.89
N VAL A 138 -5.74 -8.49 7.12
CA VAL A 138 -6.77 -9.25 6.39
C VAL A 138 -6.13 -10.15 5.33
N MET A 139 -5.12 -9.67 4.61
CA MET A 139 -4.39 -10.48 3.63
C MET A 139 -3.69 -11.68 4.30
N LEU A 140 -2.97 -11.45 5.39
CA LEU A 140 -2.30 -12.51 6.16
C LEU A 140 -3.30 -13.54 6.71
N ALA A 141 -4.45 -13.08 7.25
CA ALA A 141 -5.49 -13.97 7.74
C ALA A 141 -6.04 -14.85 6.62
N HIS A 142 -6.32 -14.30 5.43
CA HIS A 142 -6.78 -15.07 4.27
C HIS A 142 -5.73 -16.07 3.76
N MET A 143 -4.45 -15.68 3.74
CA MET A 143 -3.39 -16.59 3.35
C MET A 143 -3.22 -17.70 4.38
N PHE A 144 -3.15 -17.38 5.68
CA PHE A 144 -2.92 -18.36 6.75
C PHE A 144 -4.06 -19.38 6.85
N PHE A 145 -5.30 -18.92 6.79
CA PHE A 145 -6.49 -19.76 6.87
C PHE A 145 -7.06 -20.14 5.49
N PHE A 146 -6.24 -20.09 4.44
CA PHE A 146 -6.70 -20.27 3.06
C PHE A 146 -7.53 -21.54 2.83
N SER A 147 -7.17 -22.65 3.50
CA SER A 147 -7.85 -23.93 3.37
C SER A 147 -9.12 -24.06 4.24
N THR A 148 -9.15 -23.38 5.40
CA THR A 148 -10.19 -23.56 6.44
C THR A 148 -11.18 -22.41 6.51
N MET A 149 -10.86 -21.24 5.94
CA MET A 149 -11.71 -20.06 5.98
C MET A 149 -12.98 -20.25 5.13
N THR A 150 -14.13 -19.93 5.71
CA THR A 150 -15.41 -19.91 4.98
C THR A 150 -15.65 -18.58 4.29
N GLN A 151 -16.52 -18.57 3.27
CA GLN A 151 -16.90 -17.34 2.56
C GLN A 151 -17.55 -16.30 3.50
N ALA A 152 -18.30 -16.78 4.52
CA ALA A 152 -18.95 -15.90 5.50
C ALA A 152 -17.91 -15.17 6.39
N VAL A 153 -16.90 -15.88 6.89
CA VAL A 153 -15.81 -15.27 7.68
C VAL A 153 -15.01 -14.29 6.82
N SER A 154 -14.69 -14.69 5.58
CA SER A 154 -14.05 -13.79 4.61
C SER A 154 -14.88 -12.52 4.39
N ALA A 155 -16.19 -12.62 4.23
CA ALA A 155 -17.07 -11.46 4.04
C ALA A 155 -17.04 -10.49 5.24
N ILE A 156 -17.06 -11.03 6.47
CA ILE A 156 -16.98 -10.21 7.69
C ILE A 156 -15.64 -9.47 7.75
N LEU A 157 -14.53 -10.17 7.54
CA LEU A 157 -13.20 -9.55 7.55
C LEU A 157 -13.05 -8.47 6.47
N CYS A 158 -13.53 -8.76 5.24
CA CYS A 158 -13.52 -7.80 4.14
C CYS A 158 -14.40 -6.59 4.43
N ALA A 159 -15.59 -6.77 5.02
CA ALA A 159 -16.49 -5.69 5.39
C ALA A 159 -15.87 -4.77 6.46
N LEU A 160 -15.26 -5.34 7.51
CA LEU A 160 -14.57 -4.56 8.53
C LEU A 160 -13.39 -3.77 7.93
N CYS A 161 -12.61 -4.40 7.05
CA CYS A 161 -11.53 -3.71 6.34
C CYS A 161 -12.07 -2.58 5.46
N ALA A 162 -13.13 -2.83 4.71
CA ALA A 162 -13.78 -1.83 3.85
C ALA A 162 -14.30 -0.63 4.65
N LEU A 163 -14.85 -0.84 5.86
CA LEU A 163 -15.27 0.25 6.75
C LEU A 163 -14.08 1.12 7.19
N VAL A 164 -12.96 0.49 7.56
CA VAL A 164 -11.73 1.24 7.90
C VAL A 164 -11.20 2.00 6.68
N MET A 165 -11.22 1.39 5.49
CA MET A 165 -10.81 2.04 4.25
C MET A 165 -11.71 3.22 3.89
N LEU A 166 -13.03 3.08 4.06
CA LEU A 166 -14.01 4.12 3.80
C LEU A 166 -13.84 5.30 4.77
N SER A 167 -13.66 5.02 6.06
CA SER A 167 -13.41 6.07 7.05
C SER A 167 -12.13 6.85 6.74
N SER A 168 -11.07 6.15 6.36
CA SER A 168 -9.81 6.77 5.93
C SER A 168 -10.01 7.66 4.69
N LEU A 169 -10.73 7.17 3.68
CA LEU A 169 -11.02 7.95 2.46
C LEU A 169 -11.80 9.23 2.78
N LEU A 170 -12.85 9.13 3.59
CA LEU A 170 -13.68 10.29 3.97
C LEU A 170 -12.89 11.35 4.74
N LEU A 171 -11.99 10.92 5.65
CA LEU A 171 -11.12 11.83 6.38
C LEU A 171 -10.15 12.55 5.44
N TYR A 172 -9.50 11.84 4.52
CA TYR A 172 -8.62 12.47 3.52
C TYR A 172 -9.37 13.48 2.65
N LEU A 173 -10.52 13.09 2.09
CA LEU A 173 -11.30 14.00 1.26
C LEU A 173 -11.77 15.25 2.02
N ARG A 174 -12.10 15.10 3.31
CA ARG A 174 -12.47 16.25 4.17
C ARG A 174 -11.29 17.20 4.37
N GLU A 175 -10.12 16.68 4.65
CA GLU A 175 -8.90 17.47 4.85
C GLU A 175 -8.48 18.19 3.55
N ASP A 176 -8.49 17.48 2.43
CA ASP A 176 -8.17 18.04 1.11
C ASP A 176 -9.15 19.16 0.72
N MET A 177 -10.46 18.96 0.95
CA MET A 177 -11.47 19.99 0.72
C MET A 177 -11.29 21.22 1.63
N HIS A 178 -10.88 20.99 2.88
CA HIS A 178 -10.63 22.09 3.81
C HIS A 178 -9.46 22.97 3.34
N MET A 179 -8.37 22.34 2.89
CA MET A 179 -7.21 23.06 2.34
C MET A 179 -7.56 23.84 1.07
N LEU A 180 -8.33 23.25 0.14
CA LEU A 180 -8.76 23.92 -1.07
C LEU A 180 -9.64 25.15 -0.78
N ARG A 181 -10.49 25.08 0.28
CA ARG A 181 -11.34 26.21 0.69
C ARG A 181 -10.56 27.33 1.38
N GLN A 182 -9.50 27.03 2.12
CA GLN A 182 -8.65 28.05 2.76
C GLN A 182 -7.89 28.85 1.71
N ASN A 183 -7.33 28.19 0.70
CA ASN A 183 -6.59 28.85 -0.39
C ASN A 183 -7.48 29.73 -1.31
N GLN A 184 -8.81 29.56 -1.27
CA GLN A 184 -9.73 30.42 -2.02
C GLN A 184 -10.11 31.74 -1.27
N LYS A 185 -9.73 31.85 0.00
CA LYS A 185 -10.04 33.00 0.85
C LYS A 185 -8.86 33.97 1.02
N GLU A 186 -7.66 33.56 0.57
CA GLU A 186 -6.46 34.41 0.44
C GLU A 186 -6.32 34.95 -0.98
#